data_4148cffea1aec10fc34976e3f78ee9d1
#
_entry.id   4148cffea1aec10fc34976e3f78ee9d1
#
_cell.length_a   1.000
_cell.length_b   1.000
_cell.length_c   1.000
_cell.angle_alpha   90.00
_cell.angle_beta   90.00
_cell.angle_gamma   90.00
#
_symmetry.space_group_name_H-M   'P 1'
#
loop_
_entity.id
_entity.type
_entity.pdbx_description
1 polymer ?
#
loop_
_entity_poly.entity_id
_entity_poly.type
_entity_poly.pdbx_seq_one_letter_code
_entity_poly.pdbx_strand_id
1 'polypeptide(L)'
;MHRFPPPPPAYVYLPTGSTAVSNPMDMYGYAKCRVYVQTTQTGTRIDVTVKGAPNESGIYAPELGTEAVKTGITGTTSYVLQDISRFLRIEVANFTGNWTIWVVPLQV
;
A
#
# COMPACT_ATOMS: atom_id res chain seq x y z
N MET A 1 -25.97 17.72 16.54
CA MET A 1 -25.34 16.41 16.75
C MET A 1 -24.15 16.25 15.82
N HIS A 2 -23.02 15.98 16.38
CA HIS A 2 -21.83 15.71 15.58
C HIS A 2 -21.77 14.22 15.23
N ARG A 3 -21.62 13.95 13.96
CA ARG A 3 -21.33 12.60 13.50
C ARG A 3 -19.88 12.57 13.05
N PHE A 4 -19.14 11.67 13.61
CA PHE A 4 -17.83 11.38 13.06
C PHE A 4 -18.00 10.72 11.70
N PRO A 5 -17.20 11.08 10.71
CA PRO A 5 -17.20 10.31 9.47
C PRO A 5 -16.89 8.85 9.76
N PRO A 6 -17.41 7.92 8.98
CA PRO A 6 -17.06 6.53 9.17
C PRO A 6 -15.54 6.36 9.07
N PRO A 7 -14.95 5.39 9.76
CA PRO A 7 -13.52 5.14 9.62
C PRO A 7 -13.18 4.85 8.16
N PRO A 8 -12.01 5.29 7.68
CA PRO A 8 -11.58 4.98 6.32
C PRO A 8 -11.49 3.47 6.12
N PRO A 9 -11.79 2.97 4.91
CA PRO A 9 -11.65 1.56 4.63
C PRO A 9 -10.20 1.12 4.74
N ALA A 10 -9.99 -0.12 5.16
CA ALA A 10 -8.70 -0.75 5.09
C ALA A 10 -8.70 -1.71 3.89
N TYR A 11 -7.68 -1.63 3.08
CA TYR A 11 -7.51 -2.52 1.95
C TYR A 11 -6.48 -3.58 2.28
N VAL A 12 -6.75 -4.81 1.86
CA VAL A 12 -5.80 -5.91 2.01
C VAL A 12 -5.44 -6.46 0.63
N TYR A 13 -4.17 -6.76 0.46
CA TYR A 13 -3.65 -7.32 -0.77
C TYR A 13 -2.75 -8.51 -0.45
N LEU A 14 -3.03 -9.65 -1.10
CA LEU A 14 -2.25 -10.88 -0.95
C LEU A 14 -1.56 -11.16 -2.28
N PRO A 15 -0.30 -10.76 -2.44
CA PRO A 15 0.40 -10.98 -3.69
C PRO A 15 0.60 -12.45 -4.00
N THR A 16 0.50 -12.79 -5.27
CA THR A 16 0.75 -14.14 -5.78
C THR A 16 1.63 -14.07 -7.03
N GLY A 17 2.39 -15.13 -7.29
CA GLY A 17 3.32 -15.15 -8.41
C GLY A 17 4.64 -14.46 -8.09
N SER A 18 5.44 -14.15 -9.09
CA SER A 18 6.76 -13.54 -8.92
C SER A 18 6.72 -12.01 -8.95
N THR A 19 5.74 -11.45 -9.64
CA THR A 19 5.47 -10.00 -9.69
C THR A 19 3.97 -9.83 -9.70
N ALA A 20 3.45 -9.00 -8.81
CA ALA A 20 2.02 -8.83 -8.67
C ALA A 20 1.65 -7.37 -8.47
N VAL A 21 0.47 -7.01 -8.96
CA VAL A 21 -0.08 -5.66 -8.88
C VAL A 21 -1.49 -5.76 -8.31
N SER A 22 -1.79 -4.97 -7.29
CA SER A 22 -3.12 -4.96 -6.69
C SER A 22 -4.14 -4.25 -7.59
N ASN A 23 -5.41 -4.46 -7.27
CA ASN A 23 -6.48 -3.60 -7.79
C ASN A 23 -6.33 -2.18 -7.25
N PRO A 24 -6.92 -1.18 -7.92
CA PRO A 24 -6.93 0.17 -7.38
C PRO A 24 -7.60 0.25 -6.01
N MET A 25 -7.03 1.08 -5.14
CA MET A 25 -7.54 1.34 -3.79
C MET A 25 -7.93 2.81 -3.69
N ASP A 26 -9.18 3.09 -3.39
CA ASP A 26 -9.66 4.47 -3.26
C ASP A 26 -9.31 5.01 -1.88
N MET A 27 -8.52 6.05 -1.84
CA MET A 27 -8.15 6.72 -0.59
C MET A 27 -9.17 7.78 -0.17
N TYR A 28 -10.22 8.00 -0.95
CA TYR A 28 -11.32 8.90 -0.63
C TYR A 28 -10.87 10.33 -0.27
N GLY A 29 -9.75 10.77 -0.83
CA GLY A 29 -9.24 12.11 -0.57
C GLY A 29 -8.43 12.25 0.71
N TYR A 30 -8.19 11.19 1.45
CA TYR A 30 -7.26 11.25 2.58
C TYR A 30 -5.85 11.51 2.07
N ALA A 31 -5.12 12.38 2.78
CA ALA A 31 -3.79 12.81 2.35
C ALA A 31 -2.67 11.87 2.77
N LYS A 32 -2.97 10.91 3.65
CA LYS A 32 -1.97 10.00 4.21
C LYS A 32 -2.51 8.59 4.25
N CYS A 33 -1.61 7.62 4.21
CA CYS A 33 -1.95 6.23 4.48
C CYS A 33 -0.82 5.54 5.21
N ARG A 34 -1.15 4.47 5.92
CA ARG A 34 -0.16 3.57 6.48
C ARG A 34 -0.19 2.27 5.70
N VAL A 35 0.98 1.80 5.33
CA VAL A 35 1.16 0.53 4.65
C VAL A 35 1.74 -0.45 5.66
N TYR A 36 1.07 -1.58 5.83
CA TYR A 36 1.54 -2.69 6.66
C TYR A 36 1.99 -3.81 5.74
N VAL A 37 3.21 -4.26 5.91
CA VAL A 37 3.76 -5.38 5.15
C VAL A 37 4.05 -6.49 6.15
N GLN A 38 3.31 -7.59 6.06
CA GLN A 38 3.28 -8.61 7.12
C GLN A 38 3.60 -9.99 6.58
N THR A 39 4.38 -10.72 7.34
CA THR A 39 4.63 -12.14 7.11
C THR A 39 4.84 -12.85 8.44
N THR A 40 4.46 -14.12 8.50
CA THR A 40 4.78 -15.00 9.64
C THR A 40 5.96 -15.91 9.32
N GLN A 41 6.52 -15.80 8.12
CA GLN A 41 7.61 -16.66 7.66
C GLN A 41 8.96 -16.00 7.88
N THR A 42 9.99 -16.82 8.03
CA THR A 42 11.39 -16.37 8.09
C THR A 42 12.09 -16.70 6.78
N GLY A 43 13.17 -15.99 6.48
CA GLY A 43 13.95 -16.24 5.26
C GLY A 43 13.26 -15.77 3.98
N THR A 44 12.27 -14.90 4.09
CA THR A 44 11.52 -14.36 2.95
C THR A 44 11.91 -12.91 2.70
N ARG A 45 11.56 -12.40 1.52
CA ARG A 45 11.80 -11.00 1.17
C ARG A 45 10.71 -10.50 0.24
N ILE A 46 10.55 -9.18 0.16
CA ILE A 46 9.62 -8.53 -0.75
C ILE A 46 10.10 -7.11 -1.07
N ASP A 47 9.88 -6.70 -2.30
CA ASP A 47 10.01 -5.31 -2.72
C ASP A 47 8.61 -4.74 -2.95
N VAL A 48 8.31 -3.59 -2.35
CA VAL A 48 6.97 -2.99 -2.42
C VAL A 48 7.07 -1.58 -2.98
N THR A 49 6.30 -1.31 -4.01
CA THR A 49 6.16 0.04 -4.59
C THR A 49 4.71 0.46 -4.47
N VAL A 50 4.48 1.66 -3.95
CA VAL A 50 3.15 2.27 -3.91
C VAL A 50 3.05 3.27 -5.04
N LYS A 51 2.12 3.02 -5.96
CA LYS A 51 1.86 3.88 -7.10
C LYS A 51 0.51 4.55 -6.95
N GLY A 52 0.37 5.73 -7.52
CA GLY A 52 -0.86 6.49 -7.41
C GLY A 52 -1.30 7.10 -8.72
N ALA A 53 -2.59 7.44 -8.78
CA ALA A 53 -3.21 8.11 -9.91
C ALA A 53 -4.37 8.98 -9.43
N PRO A 54 -4.72 10.05 -10.20
CA PRO A 54 -5.83 10.92 -9.81
C PRO A 54 -7.21 10.29 -10.05
N ASN A 55 -7.29 9.27 -10.89
CA ASN A 55 -8.53 8.53 -11.12
C ASN A 55 -8.23 7.03 -11.23
N GLU A 56 -9.28 6.22 -11.06
CA GLU A 56 -9.15 4.78 -10.97
C GLU A 56 -8.53 4.14 -12.22
N SER A 57 -8.90 4.61 -13.37
CA SER A 57 -8.44 4.09 -14.66
C SER A 57 -7.24 4.84 -15.23
N GLY A 58 -6.64 5.73 -14.45
CA GLY A 58 -5.50 6.53 -14.88
C GLY A 58 -4.21 5.76 -14.98
N ILE A 59 -3.17 6.47 -15.33
CA ILE A 59 -1.81 5.92 -15.37
C ILE A 59 -1.21 6.05 -13.97
N TYR A 60 -0.79 4.94 -13.42
CA TYR A 60 -0.22 4.89 -12.08
C TYR A 60 1.29 5.09 -12.14
N ALA A 61 1.79 5.96 -11.28
CA ALA A 61 3.21 6.26 -11.15
C ALA A 61 3.61 6.19 -9.67
N PRO A 62 4.88 5.94 -9.35
CA PRO A 62 5.30 5.89 -7.94
C PRO A 62 4.89 7.17 -7.20
N GLU A 63 4.42 7.00 -5.98
CA GLU A 63 4.09 8.12 -5.11
C GLU A 63 5.35 8.89 -4.72
N LEU A 64 5.15 10.10 -4.20
CA LEU A 64 6.25 10.95 -3.77
C LEU A 64 6.90 10.41 -2.49
N GLY A 65 8.18 10.69 -2.34
CA GLY A 65 8.93 10.37 -1.14
C GLY A 65 9.61 9.00 -1.18
N THR A 66 10.52 8.80 -0.25
CA THR A 66 11.31 7.58 -0.17
C THR A 66 10.48 6.38 0.30
N GLU A 67 9.37 6.64 0.99
CA GLU A 67 8.50 5.58 1.51
C GLU A 67 7.70 4.87 0.40
N ALA A 68 7.60 5.48 -0.79
CA ALA A 68 6.85 4.88 -1.88
C ALA A 68 7.52 3.64 -2.48
N VAL A 69 8.83 3.53 -2.33
CA VAL A 69 9.58 2.39 -2.87
C VAL A 69 10.41 1.79 -1.74
N LYS A 70 10.05 0.60 -1.31
CA LYS A 70 10.77 -0.14 -0.26
C LYS A 70 11.26 -1.45 -0.83
N THR A 71 12.56 -1.67 -0.77
CA THR A 71 13.19 -2.88 -1.30
C THR A 71 13.81 -3.71 -0.18
N GLY A 72 13.88 -5.01 -0.39
CA GLY A 72 14.57 -5.90 0.54
C GLY A 72 13.91 -6.01 1.92
N ILE A 73 12.59 -5.89 2.00
CA ILE A 73 11.87 -6.10 3.25
C ILE A 73 11.94 -7.58 3.61
N THR A 74 12.42 -7.90 4.80
CA THR A 74 12.63 -9.29 5.22
C THR A 74 11.78 -9.70 6.42
N GLY A 75 10.97 -8.80 6.95
CA GLY A 75 10.09 -9.10 8.09
C GLY A 75 8.93 -8.12 8.13
N THR A 76 8.02 -8.35 9.04
CA THR A 76 6.85 -7.48 9.23
C THR A 76 7.28 -6.06 9.57
N THR A 77 6.72 -5.10 8.84
CA THR A 77 7.01 -3.68 9.03
C THR A 77 5.81 -2.84 8.65
N SER A 78 5.85 -1.56 8.98
CA SER A 78 4.87 -0.59 8.52
C SER A 78 5.52 0.77 8.30
N TYR A 79 4.92 1.57 7.44
CA TYR A 79 5.40 2.92 7.16
C TYR A 79 4.25 3.79 6.66
N VAL A 80 4.45 5.11 6.70
CA VAL A 80 3.42 6.09 6.35
C VAL A 80 3.84 6.82 5.09
N LEU A 81 2.91 6.94 4.14
CA LEU A 81 3.04 7.82 2.99
C LEU A 81 2.23 9.09 3.22
N GLN A 82 2.77 10.23 2.78
CA GLN A 82 2.12 11.53 2.87
C GLN A 82 1.86 12.07 1.47
N ASP A 83 0.90 12.99 1.37
CA ASP A 83 0.52 13.63 0.09
C ASP A 83 0.21 12.61 -1.00
N ILE A 84 -0.60 11.62 -0.64
CA ILE A 84 -0.92 10.52 -1.54
C ILE A 84 -1.99 10.91 -2.56
N SER A 85 -2.01 10.21 -3.68
CA SER A 85 -3.02 10.33 -4.71
C SER A 85 -4.37 9.77 -4.25
N ARG A 86 -5.44 10.10 -4.97
CA ARG A 86 -6.78 9.59 -4.69
C ARG A 86 -6.84 8.07 -4.77
N PHE A 87 -6.20 7.48 -5.77
CA PHE A 87 -6.17 6.04 -5.98
C PHE A 87 -4.75 5.51 -5.90
N LEU A 88 -4.58 4.41 -5.19
CA LEU A 88 -3.28 3.75 -5.04
C LEU A 88 -3.32 2.33 -5.59
N ARG A 89 -2.18 1.86 -6.03
CA ARG A 89 -1.91 0.47 -6.33
C ARG A 89 -0.64 0.03 -5.62
N ILE A 90 -0.66 -1.20 -5.13
CA ILE A 90 0.55 -1.83 -4.61
C ILE A 90 1.12 -2.71 -5.71
N GLU A 91 2.40 -2.52 -5.98
CA GLU A 91 3.15 -3.37 -6.91
C GLU A 91 4.28 -4.04 -6.14
N VAL A 92 4.35 -5.34 -6.20
CA VAL A 92 5.39 -6.11 -5.52
C VAL A 92 6.24 -6.86 -6.53
N ALA A 93 7.51 -7.03 -6.21
CA ALA A 93 8.46 -7.74 -7.04
C ALA A 93 9.48 -8.45 -6.16
N ASN A 94 10.19 -9.41 -6.76
CA ASN A 94 11.30 -10.10 -6.10
C ASN A 94 10.93 -10.65 -4.72
N PHE A 95 9.71 -11.21 -4.61
CA PHE A 95 9.27 -11.71 -3.32
C PHE A 95 9.27 -13.22 -3.25
N THR A 96 9.51 -13.71 -2.04
CA THR A 96 9.43 -15.13 -1.69
C THR A 96 8.55 -15.26 -0.45
N GLY A 97 7.85 -16.38 -0.34
CA GLY A 97 6.99 -16.63 0.81
C GLY A 97 5.62 -15.96 0.70
N ASN A 98 4.89 -15.99 1.80
CA ASN A 98 3.54 -15.47 1.88
C ASN A 98 3.53 -14.13 2.61
N TRP A 99 2.96 -13.13 1.96
CA TRP A 99 2.90 -11.77 2.48
C TRP A 99 1.46 -11.28 2.45
N THR A 100 1.13 -10.44 3.42
CA THR A 100 -0.14 -9.71 3.46
C THR A 100 0.19 -8.24 3.56
N ILE A 101 -0.38 -7.45 2.66
CA ILE A 101 -0.15 -6.00 2.64
C ILE A 101 -1.47 -5.30 2.91
N TRP A 102 -1.48 -4.44 3.93
CA TRP A 102 -2.61 -3.59 4.26
C TRP A 102 -2.30 -2.15 3.90
N VAL A 103 -3.29 -1.47 3.36
CA VAL A 103 -3.22 -0.02 3.12
C VAL A 103 -4.38 0.62 3.84
N VAL A 104 -4.09 1.49 4.79
CA VAL A 104 -5.08 2.11 5.66
C VAL A 104 -4.99 3.62 5.49
N PRO A 105 -6.00 4.27 4.89
CA PRO A 105 -6.05 5.73 4.86
C PRO A 105 -6.10 6.30 6.28
N LEU A 106 -5.41 7.39 6.49
CA LEU A 106 -5.32 8.04 7.80
C LEU A 106 -6.04 9.38 7.78
N GLN A 107 -6.80 9.64 8.82
CA GLN A 107 -7.51 10.89 9.00
C GLN A 107 -6.59 11.98 9.55
N VAL A 108 -5.56 12.25 9.19
CA VAL A 108 -4.59 13.23 9.70
C VAL A 108 -3.39 12.58 10.33
#